data_0c9fdf0923659305f91b1a48a2495d95
#
_entry.id   0c9fdf0923659305f91b1a48a2495d95
#
_cell.length_a   1.000
_cell.length_b   1.000
_cell.length_c   1.000
_cell.angle_alpha   90.00
_cell.angle_beta   90.00
_cell.angle_gamma   90.00
#
_symmetry.space_group_name_H-M   'P 1'
#
loop_
_entity.id
_entity.type
_entity.pdbx_description
1 polymer ?
#
loop_
_entity_poly.entity_id
_entity_poly.type
_entity_poly.pdbx_seq_one_letter_code
_entity_poly.pdbx_strand_id
1 'polypeptide(L)'
;LACRGATRDSDLVLGALREAVRGDGCDATTLWPLIDGARRLGIVCAAPVLRHIYRETASSHLRGHCAQALAATDPSFATGFAVECLWDCEETTREVAARHAETGDARVVERLRRLAADPAEEAEVQTAVRSRIGPDTAAM
;
A
#
# COMPACT_ATOMS: atom_id res chain seq x y z
N LEU A 1 8.79 16.18 -15.25
CA LEU A 1 7.46 16.80 -15.13
C LEU A 1 7.24 17.19 -13.68
N ALA A 2 7.15 18.47 -13.40
CA ALA A 2 6.81 18.96 -12.07
C ALA A 2 5.36 18.58 -11.74
N CYS A 3 5.13 17.97 -10.59
CA CYS A 3 3.79 17.73 -10.09
C CYS A 3 3.14 19.08 -9.76
N ARG A 4 1.99 19.36 -10.35
CA ARG A 4 1.22 20.56 -10.02
C ARG A 4 0.85 20.50 -8.54
N GLY A 5 1.15 21.56 -7.79
CA GLY A 5 0.88 21.69 -6.37
C GLY A 5 1.93 21.08 -5.45
N ALA A 6 3.03 20.54 -5.99
CA ALA A 6 4.14 20.04 -5.16
C ALA A 6 4.77 21.21 -4.39
N THR A 7 4.96 21.03 -3.08
CA THR A 7 5.70 21.95 -2.24
C THR A 7 7.20 21.68 -2.39
N ARG A 8 8.05 22.61 -1.91
CA ARG A 8 9.50 22.40 -1.89
C ARG A 8 9.88 21.12 -1.12
N ASP A 9 9.21 20.84 0.00
CA ASP A 9 9.46 19.63 0.79
C ASP A 9 9.09 18.37 0.00
N SER A 10 7.99 18.41 -0.74
CA SER A 10 7.57 17.31 -1.61
C SER A 10 8.62 17.03 -2.68
N ASP A 11 9.16 18.05 -3.32
CA ASP A 11 10.20 17.89 -4.34
C ASP A 11 11.49 17.30 -3.74
N LEU A 12 11.87 17.73 -2.53
CA LEU A 12 13.04 17.19 -1.85
C LEU A 12 12.89 15.72 -1.48
N VAL A 13 11.73 15.33 -0.93
CA VAL A 13 11.46 13.94 -0.57
C VAL A 13 11.42 13.06 -1.81
N LEU A 14 10.72 13.48 -2.85
CA LEU A 14 10.64 12.74 -4.11
C LEU A 14 12.01 12.57 -4.77
N GLY A 15 12.81 13.63 -4.81
CA GLY A 15 14.17 13.60 -5.35
C GLY A 15 15.07 12.65 -4.57
N ALA A 16 15.02 12.72 -3.24
CA ALA A 16 15.80 11.84 -2.36
C ALA A 16 15.38 10.36 -2.50
N LEU A 17 14.08 10.11 -2.63
CA LEU A 17 13.56 8.76 -2.82
C LEU A 17 14.05 8.15 -4.13
N ARG A 18 13.95 8.88 -5.23
CA ARG A 18 14.44 8.44 -6.55
C ARG A 18 15.94 8.19 -6.55
N GLU A 19 16.70 9.07 -5.90
CA GLU A 19 18.15 8.96 -5.84
C GLU A 19 18.59 7.77 -4.99
N ALA A 20 17.93 7.52 -3.87
CA ALA A 20 18.20 6.36 -3.03
C ALA A 20 17.99 5.04 -3.79
N VAL A 21 16.90 4.94 -4.56
CA VAL A 21 16.61 3.75 -5.39
C VAL A 21 17.67 3.57 -6.48
N ARG A 22 18.08 4.64 -7.14
CA ARG A 22 19.12 4.57 -8.19
C ARG A 22 20.50 4.18 -7.64
N GLY A 23 20.85 4.70 -6.46
CA GLY A 23 22.16 4.46 -5.86
C GLY A 23 22.26 3.13 -5.14
N ASP A 24 21.33 2.86 -4.24
CA ASP A 24 21.40 1.73 -3.30
C ASP A 24 20.34 0.65 -3.54
N GLY A 25 19.44 0.85 -4.49
CA GLY A 25 18.39 -0.11 -4.83
C GLY A 25 17.19 -0.06 -3.88
N CYS A 26 16.32 -1.04 -4.02
CA CYS A 26 15.03 -1.08 -3.33
C CYS A 26 15.09 -1.66 -1.91
N ASP A 27 16.27 -2.01 -1.42
CA ASP A 27 16.49 -2.51 -0.05
C ASP A 27 17.36 -1.55 0.78
N ALA A 28 17.54 -0.32 0.32
CA ALA A 28 18.31 0.69 1.03
C ALA A 28 17.64 1.04 2.38
N THR A 29 18.46 1.13 3.44
CA THR A 29 17.97 1.44 4.79
C THR A 29 17.36 2.84 4.91
N THR A 30 17.73 3.74 4.00
CA THR A 30 17.22 5.12 3.94
C THR A 30 15.82 5.23 3.35
N LEU A 31 15.29 4.16 2.75
CA LEU A 31 14.00 4.23 2.04
C LEU A 31 12.80 4.40 2.97
N TRP A 32 12.81 3.75 4.13
CA TRP A 32 11.65 3.80 5.03
C TRP A 32 11.26 5.23 5.43
N PRO A 33 12.16 6.10 5.92
CA PRO A 33 11.78 7.47 6.26
C PRO A 33 11.30 8.28 5.05
N LEU A 34 11.86 8.02 3.87
CA LEU A 34 11.48 8.72 2.65
C LEU A 34 10.10 8.28 2.16
N ILE A 35 9.79 7.00 2.27
CA ILE A 35 8.46 6.45 1.97
C ILE A 35 7.42 7.05 2.92
N ASP A 36 7.74 7.10 4.22
CA ASP A 36 6.86 7.71 5.21
C ASP A 36 6.65 9.21 4.95
N GLY A 37 7.70 9.91 4.55
CA GLY A 37 7.61 11.31 4.13
C GLY A 37 6.69 11.50 2.93
N ALA A 38 6.80 10.66 1.91
CA ALA A 38 5.91 10.69 0.75
C ALA A 38 4.44 10.46 1.15
N ARG A 39 4.20 9.54 2.06
CA ARG A 39 2.88 9.27 2.62
C ARG A 39 2.29 10.48 3.33
N ARG A 40 3.06 11.06 4.25
CA ARG A 40 2.61 12.22 5.06
C ARG A 40 2.30 13.44 4.22
N LEU A 41 3.10 13.69 3.19
CA LEU A 41 2.94 14.82 2.29
C LEU A 41 1.94 14.55 1.16
N GLY A 42 1.47 13.32 1.01
CA GLY A 42 0.53 12.95 -0.04
C GLY A 42 1.08 13.18 -1.45
N ILE A 43 2.33 12.82 -1.70
CA ILE A 43 3.03 13.13 -2.96
C ILE A 43 2.54 12.20 -4.07
N VAL A 44 1.59 12.66 -4.87
CA VAL A 44 1.00 11.88 -5.97
C VAL A 44 2.07 11.38 -6.96
N CYS A 45 3.07 12.22 -7.26
CA CYS A 45 4.15 11.84 -8.18
C CYS A 45 5.11 10.78 -7.62
N ALA A 46 5.00 10.42 -6.34
CA ALA A 46 5.78 9.34 -5.75
C ALA A 46 5.19 7.95 -6.07
N ALA A 47 3.93 7.86 -6.50
CA ALA A 47 3.29 6.58 -6.75
C ALA A 47 4.07 5.64 -7.67
N PRO A 48 4.62 6.08 -8.83
CA PRO A 48 5.40 5.18 -9.67
C PRO A 48 6.64 4.59 -9.01
N VAL A 49 7.41 5.39 -8.27
CA VAL A 49 8.61 4.89 -7.58
C VAL A 49 8.23 4.00 -6.39
N LEU A 50 7.14 4.31 -5.70
CA LEU A 50 6.64 3.46 -4.62
C LEU A 50 6.20 2.08 -5.12
N ARG A 51 5.51 2.02 -6.27
CA ARG A 51 5.15 0.75 -6.90
C ARG A 51 6.39 -0.04 -7.30
N HIS A 52 7.41 0.63 -7.83
CA HIS A 52 8.68 -0.01 -8.18
C HIS A 52 9.35 -0.62 -6.94
N ILE A 53 9.45 0.14 -5.85
CA ILE A 53 10.03 -0.37 -4.60
C ILE A 53 9.23 -1.58 -4.08
N TYR A 54 7.92 -1.50 -4.09
CA TYR A 54 7.05 -2.61 -3.67
C TYR A 54 7.38 -3.90 -4.42
N ARG A 55 7.54 -3.80 -5.74
CA ARG A 55 7.80 -4.97 -6.60
C ARG A 55 9.20 -5.54 -6.45
N GLU A 56 10.19 -4.69 -6.21
CA GLU A 56 11.59 -5.08 -6.25
C GLU A 56 12.20 -5.40 -4.88
N THR A 57 11.63 -4.89 -3.80
CA THR A 57 12.21 -5.11 -2.47
C THR A 57 12.08 -6.56 -2.01
N ALA A 58 13.13 -7.08 -1.37
CA ALA A 58 13.11 -8.37 -0.69
C ALA A 58 12.41 -8.29 0.69
N SER A 59 12.20 -7.08 1.22
CA SER A 59 11.61 -6.89 2.53
C SER A 59 10.09 -6.82 2.48
N SER A 60 9.41 -7.81 3.05
CA SER A 60 7.95 -7.80 3.19
C SER A 60 7.48 -6.61 4.04
N HIS A 61 8.26 -6.27 5.07
CA HIS A 61 7.97 -5.13 5.92
C HIS A 61 7.99 -3.81 5.14
N LEU A 62 8.97 -3.63 4.25
CA LEU A 62 9.04 -2.44 3.41
C LEU A 62 7.87 -2.38 2.43
N ARG A 63 7.40 -3.54 1.92
CA ARG A 63 6.18 -3.58 1.09
C ARG A 63 4.96 -3.04 1.85
N GLY A 64 4.83 -3.35 3.13
CA GLY A 64 3.77 -2.79 3.97
C GLY A 64 3.81 -1.27 4.03
N HIS A 65 4.99 -0.68 4.19
CA HIS A 65 5.16 0.77 4.16
C HIS A 65 4.83 1.36 2.79
N CYS A 66 5.24 0.69 1.72
CA CYS A 66 4.88 1.12 0.36
C CYS A 66 3.37 1.09 0.12
N ALA A 67 2.69 0.05 0.60
CA ALA A 67 1.23 -0.05 0.48
C ALA A 67 0.53 1.10 1.22
N GLN A 68 0.95 1.42 2.43
CA GLN A 68 0.43 2.56 3.19
C GLN A 68 0.63 3.88 2.45
N ALA A 69 1.82 4.08 1.89
CA ALA A 69 2.14 5.28 1.13
C ALA A 69 1.35 5.34 -0.18
N LEU A 70 1.18 4.23 -0.88
CA LEU A 70 0.38 4.17 -2.10
C LEU A 70 -1.09 4.48 -1.85
N ALA A 71 -1.65 4.03 -0.73
CA ALA A 71 -3.02 4.38 -0.35
C ALA A 71 -3.21 5.91 -0.21
N ALA A 72 -2.15 6.62 0.20
CA ALA A 72 -2.18 8.07 0.37
C ALA A 72 -1.80 8.85 -0.90
N THR A 73 -1.07 8.23 -1.85
CA THR A 73 -0.46 8.94 -2.98
C THR A 73 -1.01 8.53 -4.34
N ASP A 74 -1.53 7.31 -4.48
CA ASP A 74 -1.99 6.77 -5.76
C ASP A 74 -3.52 6.84 -5.86
N PRO A 75 -4.07 7.74 -6.72
CA PRO A 75 -5.53 7.81 -6.91
C PRO A 75 -6.15 6.52 -7.45
N SER A 76 -5.35 5.66 -8.09
CA SER A 76 -5.79 4.38 -8.64
C SER A 76 -5.57 3.20 -7.69
N PHE A 77 -5.14 3.44 -6.46
CA PHE A 77 -4.78 2.37 -5.53
C PHE A 77 -5.91 1.36 -5.34
N ALA A 78 -7.11 1.85 -5.07
CA ALA A 78 -8.29 1.01 -4.77
C ALA A 78 -8.62 0.01 -5.89
N THR A 79 -8.51 0.42 -7.15
CA THR A 79 -8.83 -0.41 -8.31
C THR A 79 -7.63 -1.13 -8.90
N GLY A 80 -6.43 -0.77 -8.50
CA GLY A 80 -5.18 -1.30 -9.01
C GLY A 80 -4.38 -2.07 -7.97
N PHE A 81 -3.37 -1.41 -7.40
CA PHE A 81 -2.39 -2.06 -6.51
C PHE A 81 -2.99 -2.68 -5.25
N ALA A 82 -4.06 -2.09 -4.69
CA ALA A 82 -4.74 -2.65 -3.53
C ALA A 82 -5.25 -4.08 -3.79
N VAL A 83 -5.70 -4.36 -5.00
CA VAL A 83 -6.17 -5.70 -5.37
C VAL A 83 -5.03 -6.72 -5.24
N GLU A 84 -3.84 -6.41 -5.75
CA GLU A 84 -2.66 -7.27 -5.61
C GLU A 84 -2.26 -7.45 -4.15
N CYS A 85 -2.28 -6.37 -3.37
CA CYS A 85 -1.88 -6.36 -1.97
C CYS A 85 -2.73 -7.28 -1.08
N LEU A 86 -3.94 -7.63 -1.48
CA LEU A 86 -4.80 -8.56 -0.72
C LEU A 86 -4.21 -9.96 -0.60
N TRP A 87 -3.29 -10.33 -1.48
CA TRP A 87 -2.61 -11.65 -1.46
C TRP A 87 -1.17 -11.59 -0.95
N ASP A 88 -0.72 -10.43 -0.46
CA ASP A 88 0.63 -10.32 0.09
C ASP A 88 0.79 -11.14 1.37
N CYS A 89 1.99 -11.62 1.63
CA CYS A 89 2.29 -12.37 2.85
C CYS A 89 2.38 -11.47 4.08
N GLU A 90 2.56 -10.16 3.90
CA GLU A 90 2.69 -9.20 4.98
C GLU A 90 1.31 -8.73 5.47
N GLU A 91 1.06 -8.85 6.77
CA GLU A 91 -0.22 -8.48 7.38
C GLU A 91 -0.58 -7.00 7.19
N THR A 92 0.39 -6.10 7.34
CA THR A 92 0.16 -4.66 7.15
C THR A 92 -0.29 -4.36 5.73
N THR A 93 0.32 -5.04 4.76
CA THR A 93 -0.06 -4.89 3.34
C THR A 93 -1.50 -5.35 3.11
N ARG A 94 -1.88 -6.52 3.66
CA ARG A 94 -3.25 -7.01 3.55
C ARG A 94 -4.26 -6.11 4.25
N GLU A 95 -3.91 -5.57 5.42
CA GLU A 95 -4.76 -4.64 6.17
C GLU A 95 -5.06 -3.37 5.36
N VAL A 96 -4.03 -2.75 4.82
CA VAL A 96 -4.19 -1.55 3.97
C VAL A 96 -5.06 -1.87 2.75
N ALA A 97 -4.79 -2.99 2.11
CA ALA A 97 -5.58 -3.44 0.96
C ALA A 97 -7.05 -3.67 1.32
N ALA A 98 -7.31 -4.31 2.46
CA ALA A 98 -8.66 -4.57 2.93
C ALA A 98 -9.44 -3.27 3.18
N ARG A 99 -8.75 -2.22 3.63
CA ARG A 99 -9.38 -0.91 3.89
C ARG A 99 -9.72 -0.15 2.61
N HIS A 100 -9.00 -0.39 1.51
CA HIS A 100 -9.03 0.46 0.32
C HIS A 100 -9.49 -0.23 -0.96
N ALA A 101 -9.35 -1.56 -1.09
CA ALA A 101 -9.68 -2.26 -2.33
C ALA A 101 -11.14 -2.05 -2.75
N GLU A 102 -11.37 -1.89 -4.04
CA GLU A 102 -12.70 -1.64 -4.60
C GLU A 102 -13.61 -2.85 -4.47
N THR A 103 -14.69 -2.73 -3.70
CA THR A 103 -15.65 -3.82 -3.44
C THR A 103 -16.61 -4.09 -4.60
N GLY A 104 -16.59 -3.28 -5.64
CA GLY A 104 -17.31 -3.55 -6.88
C GLY A 104 -16.72 -4.71 -7.69
N ASP A 105 -15.47 -5.10 -7.41
CA ASP A 105 -14.82 -6.25 -8.04
C ASP A 105 -15.15 -7.52 -7.24
N ALA A 106 -15.75 -8.51 -7.93
CA ALA A 106 -16.16 -9.78 -7.31
C ALA A 106 -14.96 -10.56 -6.72
N ARG A 107 -13.77 -10.45 -7.33
CA ARG A 107 -12.55 -11.09 -6.83
C ARG A 107 -12.12 -10.50 -5.49
N VAL A 108 -12.26 -9.19 -5.32
CA VAL A 108 -11.96 -8.49 -4.07
C VAL A 108 -12.90 -8.97 -2.97
N VAL A 109 -14.20 -8.99 -3.22
CA VAL A 109 -15.20 -9.44 -2.23
C VAL A 109 -14.94 -10.88 -1.81
N GLU A 110 -14.67 -11.77 -2.76
CA GLU A 110 -14.36 -13.17 -2.47
C GLU A 110 -13.10 -13.29 -1.61
N ARG A 111 -12.06 -12.55 -1.94
CA ARG A 111 -10.82 -12.56 -1.12
C ARG A 111 -11.07 -12.02 0.28
N LEU A 112 -11.83 -10.94 0.41
CA LEU A 112 -12.18 -10.38 1.72
C LEU A 112 -12.93 -11.40 2.56
N ARG A 113 -13.88 -12.13 1.99
CA ARG A 113 -14.59 -13.21 2.69
C ARG A 113 -13.65 -14.29 3.19
N ARG A 114 -12.69 -14.69 2.37
CA ARG A 114 -11.69 -15.71 2.75
C ARG A 114 -10.81 -15.23 3.89
N LEU A 115 -10.36 -13.98 3.84
CA LEU A 115 -9.57 -13.39 4.93
C LEU A 115 -10.37 -13.33 6.24
N ALA A 116 -11.64 -12.98 6.17
CA ALA A 116 -12.51 -12.93 7.35
C ALA A 116 -12.73 -14.31 7.96
N ALA A 117 -12.76 -15.35 7.15
CA ALA A 117 -13.02 -16.72 7.57
C ALA A 117 -11.75 -17.49 7.97
N ASP A 118 -10.56 -16.95 7.68
CA ASP A 118 -9.29 -17.62 7.96
C ASP A 118 -8.95 -17.50 9.45
N PRO A 119 -8.94 -18.64 10.20
CA PRO A 119 -8.60 -18.59 11.63
C PRO A 119 -7.13 -18.22 11.90
N ALA A 120 -6.27 -18.30 10.88
CA ALA A 120 -4.86 -17.92 11.00
C ALA A 120 -4.60 -16.45 10.65
N GLU A 121 -5.61 -15.71 10.18
CA GLU A 121 -5.42 -14.31 9.81
C GLU A 121 -5.31 -13.41 11.05
N GLU A 122 -4.51 -12.35 10.92
CA GLU A 122 -4.31 -11.38 11.98
C GLU A 122 -5.58 -10.58 12.30
N ALA A 123 -5.75 -10.24 13.58
CA ALA A 123 -6.95 -9.56 14.07
C ALA A 123 -7.19 -8.20 13.39
N GLU A 124 -6.13 -7.47 13.09
CA GLU A 124 -6.19 -6.17 12.42
C GLU A 124 -6.73 -6.30 11.00
N VAL A 125 -6.28 -7.32 10.28
CA VAL A 125 -6.76 -7.62 8.92
C VAL A 125 -8.24 -8.00 8.98
N GLN A 126 -8.63 -8.89 9.89
CA GLN A 126 -10.02 -9.30 10.04
C GLN A 126 -10.93 -8.12 10.40
N THR A 127 -10.48 -7.23 11.27
CA THR A 127 -11.23 -6.01 11.64
C THR A 127 -11.43 -5.11 10.41
N ALA A 128 -10.37 -4.90 9.63
CA ALA A 128 -10.45 -4.11 8.40
C ALA A 128 -11.43 -4.73 7.40
N VAL A 129 -11.37 -6.04 7.21
CA VAL A 129 -12.28 -6.75 6.31
C VAL A 129 -13.73 -6.59 6.76
N ARG A 130 -14.02 -6.84 8.04
CA ARG A 130 -15.39 -6.76 8.57
C ARG A 130 -15.98 -5.36 8.47
N SER A 131 -15.15 -4.33 8.57
CA SER A 131 -15.62 -2.94 8.39
C SER A 131 -16.09 -2.65 6.97
N ARG A 132 -15.63 -3.46 5.99
CA ARG A 132 -15.93 -3.26 4.57
C ARG A 132 -17.08 -4.13 4.07
N ILE A 133 -17.16 -5.40 4.49
CA ILE A 133 -18.17 -6.35 3.99
C ILE A 133 -19.24 -6.71 5.02
N GLY A 134 -19.06 -6.27 6.27
CA GLY A 134 -19.99 -6.54 7.35
C GLY A 134 -19.89 -7.96 7.92
N PRO A 135 -20.36 -8.18 9.17
CA PRO A 135 -20.22 -9.47 9.86
C PRO A 135 -21.02 -10.60 9.19
N ASP A 136 -22.23 -10.33 8.69
CA ASP A 136 -23.07 -11.35 8.05
C ASP A 136 -22.48 -11.88 6.75
N THR A 137 -21.90 -10.98 5.96
CA THR A 137 -21.21 -11.33 4.71
C THR A 137 -19.91 -12.10 4.98
N ALA A 138 -19.21 -11.76 6.06
CA ALA A 138 -17.97 -12.42 6.46
C ALA A 138 -18.23 -13.85 7.00
N ALA A 139 -19.38 -14.10 7.61
CA ALA A 139 -19.74 -15.39 8.18
C ALA A 139 -20.17 -16.44 7.14
N MET A 140 -20.45 -16.00 5.93
CA MET A 140 -20.77 -16.89 4.81
C MET A 140 -19.53 -17.22 4.02
#